data_0cf77c91d6cb014a16cccf46e663c76e
#
_entry.id   0cf77c91d6cb014a16cccf46e663c76e
#
_cell.length_a   1.000
_cell.length_b   1.000
_cell.length_c   1.000
_cell.angle_alpha   90.00
_cell.angle_beta   90.00
_cell.angle_gamma   90.00
#
_symmetry.space_group_name_H-M   'P 1'
#
loop_
_entity.id
_entity.type
_entity.pdbx_description
1 polymer ?
#
loop_
_entity_poly.entity_id
_entity_poly.type
_entity_poly.pdbx_seq_one_letter_code
_entity_poly.pdbx_strand_id
1 'polypeptide(L)'
;MKILEGIRVLDLTNVLSGPFATLHLAWLGAEVIKIENPKDGDLARKLGCVTEYNKMLMGTSFLAQNANKKSCTLNLKDERGREIFKKLVAISDVVVENFRPGVMDRLGVGYQALKEINPRIIYCAISGFGQTGPDAFKPAYDQIIQGLSGVMAINGDKRLNPLRCGFPVCDTVGGLNAAFAIMAALYHRERTGEGQFIDIALLDSIMPLMGWVVANLMLGGQQPELLGNDNFTAAPSGTFRTMDGYINIAANKQEQWETLADLLGLSHLKEDPRFKERDIRKKNRFELNPLIEEKLMEKPTKYWVELLNNNDIPAGEILSLEDALNQPQILHRNTFATLNVEGIGPIKVFNLTAKFEKTPGFAETPPPKLSQHTEEVLALINISKEEVEQLRKEGVV
;
A
#
# COMPACT_ATOMS: atom_id res chain seq x y z
N MET A 1 -17.54 -9.77 17.37
CA MET A 1 -17.21 -8.34 17.34
C MET A 1 -15.92 -8.14 16.57
N LYS A 2 -15.90 -7.21 15.60
CA LYS A 2 -14.67 -6.81 14.87
C LYS A 2 -14.01 -5.64 15.61
N ILE A 3 -12.71 -5.40 15.34
CA ILE A 3 -11.95 -4.35 16.04
C ILE A 3 -12.57 -2.96 15.89
N LEU A 4 -13.05 -2.61 14.68
CA LEU A 4 -13.66 -1.33 14.37
C LEU A 4 -15.18 -1.39 14.20
N GLU A 5 -15.83 -2.41 14.75
CA GLU A 5 -17.29 -2.48 14.75
C GLU A 5 -17.90 -1.26 15.45
N GLY A 6 -18.86 -0.60 14.79
CA GLY A 6 -19.46 0.65 15.25
C GLY A 6 -18.74 1.93 14.83
N ILE A 7 -17.55 1.84 14.23
CA ILE A 7 -16.85 2.99 13.65
C ILE A 7 -17.34 3.24 12.22
N ARG A 8 -17.76 4.47 11.93
CA ARG A 8 -18.20 4.90 10.60
C ARG A 8 -17.21 5.86 9.97
N VAL A 9 -16.78 5.53 8.75
CA VAL A 9 -15.78 6.28 7.96
C VAL A 9 -16.43 6.83 6.71
N LEU A 10 -16.35 8.13 6.49
CA LEU A 10 -16.69 8.79 5.23
C LEU A 10 -15.43 8.88 4.37
N ASP A 11 -15.41 8.10 3.30
CA ASP A 11 -14.27 7.96 2.38
C ASP A 11 -14.52 8.80 1.12
N LEU A 12 -13.92 10.01 1.03
CA LEU A 12 -13.98 10.89 -0.13
C LEU A 12 -12.79 10.68 -1.08
N THR A 13 -11.99 9.65 -0.84
CA THR A 13 -10.72 9.45 -1.54
C THR A 13 -10.89 8.87 -2.93
N ASN A 14 -9.88 9.06 -3.78
CA ASN A 14 -9.84 8.60 -5.15
C ASN A 14 -8.55 7.83 -5.44
N VAL A 15 -8.58 6.99 -6.44
CA VAL A 15 -7.48 6.25 -7.05
C VAL A 15 -6.89 5.19 -6.11
N LEU A 16 -5.85 5.51 -5.31
CA LEU A 16 -5.11 4.47 -4.60
C LEU A 16 -4.83 4.78 -3.12
N SER A 17 -4.06 5.81 -2.79
CA SER A 17 -3.55 6.01 -1.41
C SER A 17 -4.64 6.02 -0.35
N GLY A 18 -5.66 6.85 -0.54
CA GLY A 18 -6.79 6.94 0.37
C GLY A 18 -7.70 5.72 0.33
N PRO A 19 -8.14 5.22 -0.85
CA PRO A 19 -8.91 3.98 -0.92
C PRO A 19 -8.20 2.78 -0.29
N PHE A 20 -6.87 2.71 -0.36
CA PHE A 20 -6.07 1.68 0.31
C PHE A 20 -6.09 1.84 1.84
N ALA A 21 -6.00 3.07 2.35
CA ALA A 21 -6.13 3.35 3.78
C ALA A 21 -7.49 2.89 4.32
N THR A 22 -8.57 3.31 3.66
CA THR A 22 -9.95 3.02 4.11
C THR A 22 -10.33 1.55 3.90
N LEU A 23 -9.70 0.83 2.94
CA LEU A 23 -9.83 -0.62 2.80
C LEU A 23 -9.31 -1.36 4.04
N HIS A 24 -8.18 -0.93 4.63
CA HIS A 24 -7.67 -1.52 5.88
C HIS A 24 -8.66 -1.34 7.04
N LEU A 25 -9.30 -0.17 7.13
CA LEU A 25 -10.33 0.06 8.15
C LEU A 25 -11.57 -0.80 7.90
N ALA A 26 -11.98 -0.98 6.65
CA ALA A 26 -13.10 -1.82 6.25
C ALA A 26 -12.85 -3.32 6.58
N TRP A 27 -11.64 -3.83 6.34
CA TRP A 27 -11.27 -5.19 6.73
C TRP A 27 -11.33 -5.41 8.26
N LEU A 28 -11.02 -4.38 9.03
CA LEU A 28 -11.09 -4.40 10.49
C LEU A 28 -12.52 -4.21 11.03
N GLY A 29 -13.51 -4.00 10.16
CA GLY A 29 -14.92 -3.96 10.50
C GLY A 29 -15.55 -2.58 10.62
N ALA A 30 -14.83 -1.51 10.25
CA ALA A 30 -15.44 -0.19 10.12
C ALA A 30 -16.50 -0.18 9.00
N GLU A 31 -17.59 0.56 9.22
CA GLU A 31 -18.54 0.88 8.15
C GLU A 31 -17.96 1.99 7.28
N VAL A 32 -17.36 1.64 6.14
CA VAL A 32 -16.78 2.59 5.22
C VAL A 32 -17.77 2.98 4.15
N ILE A 33 -18.18 4.24 4.14
CA ILE A 33 -19.08 4.83 3.16
C ILE A 33 -18.25 5.69 2.21
N LYS A 34 -18.07 5.19 0.98
CA LYS A 34 -17.37 5.90 -0.07
C LYS A 34 -18.29 6.94 -0.69
N ILE A 35 -17.96 8.22 -0.50
CA ILE A 35 -18.69 9.36 -1.05
C ILE A 35 -18.14 9.71 -2.41
N GLU A 36 -18.96 9.62 -3.44
CA GLU A 36 -18.53 9.72 -4.82
C GLU A 36 -19.34 10.75 -5.61
N ASN A 37 -18.74 11.29 -6.66
CA ASN A 37 -19.47 12.11 -7.63
C ASN A 37 -20.55 11.28 -8.34
N PRO A 38 -21.80 11.77 -8.47
CA PRO A 38 -22.88 11.01 -9.08
C PRO A 38 -22.62 10.60 -10.54
N LYS A 39 -21.87 11.40 -11.28
CA LYS A 39 -21.66 11.17 -12.72
C LYS A 39 -20.68 10.06 -13.01
N ASP A 40 -19.52 10.09 -12.36
CA ASP A 40 -18.35 9.29 -12.76
C ASP A 40 -17.76 8.47 -11.61
N GLY A 41 -18.07 8.82 -10.38
CA GLY A 41 -17.49 8.22 -9.19
C GLY A 41 -15.99 8.48 -9.05
N ASP A 42 -15.30 7.55 -8.42
CA ASP A 42 -13.85 7.50 -8.32
C ASP A 42 -13.23 7.26 -9.71
N LEU A 43 -12.16 7.96 -10.03
CA LEU A 43 -11.42 7.77 -11.28
C LEU A 43 -10.99 6.31 -11.48
N ALA A 44 -10.66 5.59 -10.41
CA ALA A 44 -10.27 4.18 -10.46
C ALA A 44 -11.34 3.27 -11.07
N ARG A 45 -12.63 3.69 -11.05
CA ARG A 45 -13.73 2.95 -11.69
C ARG A 45 -13.56 2.79 -13.21
N LYS A 46 -12.79 3.68 -13.82
CA LYS A 46 -12.49 3.69 -15.27
C LYS A 46 -11.08 3.20 -15.59
N LEU A 47 -10.32 2.73 -14.58
CA LEU A 47 -8.93 2.32 -14.73
C LEU A 47 -8.76 0.81 -14.55
N GLY A 48 -7.95 0.23 -15.39
CA GLY A 48 -7.58 -1.18 -15.34
C GLY A 48 -7.46 -1.82 -16.73
N CYS A 49 -6.97 -3.06 -16.75
CA CYS A 49 -6.66 -3.78 -18.00
C CYS A 49 -7.89 -4.38 -18.72
N VAL A 50 -9.06 -4.40 -18.06
CA VAL A 50 -10.29 -4.99 -18.64
C VAL A 50 -11.25 -3.88 -19.06
N THR A 51 -11.31 -3.61 -20.36
CA THR A 51 -12.08 -2.49 -20.93
C THR A 51 -13.58 -2.58 -20.61
N GLU A 52 -14.15 -3.78 -20.60
CA GLU A 52 -15.55 -4.03 -20.27
C GLU A 52 -15.88 -3.60 -18.83
N TYR A 53 -14.99 -3.92 -17.88
CA TYR A 53 -15.15 -3.49 -16.47
C TYR A 53 -15.06 -1.98 -16.34
N ASN A 54 -14.16 -1.34 -17.09
CA ASN A 54 -14.04 0.12 -17.11
C ASN A 54 -15.32 0.79 -17.61
N LYS A 55 -15.98 0.24 -18.64
CA LYS A 55 -17.28 0.72 -19.15
C LYS A 55 -18.41 0.55 -18.13
N MET A 56 -18.33 -0.48 -17.29
CA MET A 56 -19.29 -0.74 -16.20
C MET A 56 -18.99 0.08 -14.94
N LEU A 57 -17.99 0.97 -14.94
CA LEU A 57 -17.49 1.69 -13.76
C LEU A 57 -17.01 0.74 -12.64
N MET A 58 -16.48 -0.42 -13.02
CA MET A 58 -15.95 -1.46 -12.15
C MET A 58 -14.52 -1.83 -12.56
N GLY A 59 -13.70 -0.85 -12.93
CA GLY A 59 -12.32 -1.05 -13.35
C GLY A 59 -11.50 -1.85 -12.34
N THR A 60 -10.53 -2.65 -12.80
CA THR A 60 -9.74 -3.53 -11.92
C THR A 60 -9.00 -2.76 -10.85
N SER A 61 -8.63 -1.50 -11.10
CA SER A 61 -8.04 -0.61 -10.08
C SER A 61 -9.03 -0.28 -8.95
N PHE A 62 -10.32 -0.10 -9.26
CA PHE A 62 -11.36 0.10 -8.26
C PHE A 62 -11.66 -1.19 -7.50
N LEU A 63 -11.78 -2.32 -8.20
CA LEU A 63 -12.08 -3.61 -7.60
C LEU A 63 -11.02 -4.03 -6.57
N ALA A 64 -9.76 -3.71 -6.81
CA ALA A 64 -8.66 -4.05 -5.91
C ALA A 64 -8.73 -3.34 -4.54
N GLN A 65 -9.39 -2.17 -4.44
CA GLN A 65 -9.27 -1.27 -3.28
C GLN A 65 -10.59 -1.01 -2.54
N ASN A 66 -11.71 -1.61 -2.94
CA ASN A 66 -13.01 -1.17 -2.44
C ASN A 66 -13.93 -2.30 -1.94
N ALA A 67 -13.39 -3.49 -1.65
CA ALA A 67 -14.13 -4.53 -0.93
C ALA A 67 -14.57 -4.03 0.45
N ASN A 68 -15.69 -4.52 0.95
CA ASN A 68 -16.30 -4.15 2.24
C ASN A 68 -16.76 -2.69 2.37
N LYS A 69 -16.77 -1.92 1.28
CA LYS A 69 -17.25 -0.52 1.32
C LYS A 69 -18.69 -0.41 0.80
N LYS A 70 -19.37 0.65 1.23
CA LYS A 70 -20.63 1.13 0.64
C LYS A 70 -20.33 2.28 -0.32
N SER A 71 -21.05 2.38 -1.44
CA SER A 71 -20.97 3.54 -2.35
C SER A 71 -22.20 4.40 -2.19
N CYS A 72 -22.00 5.67 -1.85
CA CYS A 72 -23.00 6.71 -1.77
C CYS A 72 -22.58 7.89 -2.66
N THR A 73 -23.44 8.32 -3.55
CA THR A 73 -23.17 9.45 -4.44
C THR A 73 -23.64 10.76 -3.82
N LEU A 74 -22.77 11.79 -3.86
CA LEU A 74 -23.09 13.16 -3.45
C LEU A 74 -22.33 14.17 -4.33
N ASN A 75 -23.05 15.14 -4.88
CA ASN A 75 -22.46 16.26 -5.59
C ASN A 75 -22.08 17.37 -4.58
N LEU A 76 -20.85 17.38 -4.10
CA LEU A 76 -20.37 18.39 -3.16
C LEU A 76 -20.22 19.79 -3.75
N LYS A 77 -20.41 19.98 -5.07
CA LYS A 77 -20.51 21.29 -5.69
C LYS A 77 -21.89 21.91 -5.50
N ASP A 78 -22.93 21.09 -5.31
CA ASP A 78 -24.28 21.53 -4.96
C ASP A 78 -24.37 21.78 -3.45
N GLU A 79 -25.04 22.86 -3.05
CA GLU A 79 -25.20 23.20 -1.64
C GLU A 79 -25.95 22.11 -0.85
N ARG A 80 -26.98 21.53 -1.43
CA ARG A 80 -27.76 20.43 -0.82
C ARG A 80 -26.90 19.19 -0.60
N GLY A 81 -26.01 18.89 -1.56
CA GLY A 81 -25.05 17.79 -1.42
C GLY A 81 -24.10 18.01 -0.23
N ARG A 82 -23.64 19.26 -0.03
CA ARG A 82 -22.83 19.62 1.15
C ARG A 82 -23.61 19.52 2.46
N GLU A 83 -24.86 19.97 2.49
CA GLU A 83 -25.68 19.86 3.69
C GLU A 83 -25.99 18.40 4.06
N ILE A 84 -26.23 17.55 3.06
CA ILE A 84 -26.36 16.10 3.26
C ILE A 84 -25.05 15.53 3.82
N PHE A 85 -23.90 15.89 3.25
CA PHE A 85 -22.60 15.45 3.73
C PHE A 85 -22.36 15.86 5.20
N LYS A 86 -22.68 17.10 5.57
CA LYS A 86 -22.57 17.59 6.95
C LYS A 86 -23.43 16.79 7.93
N LYS A 87 -24.67 16.42 7.52
CA LYS A 87 -25.53 15.54 8.35
C LYS A 87 -24.91 14.16 8.53
N LEU A 88 -24.26 13.60 7.51
CA LEU A 88 -23.53 12.32 7.62
C LEU A 88 -22.32 12.45 8.56
N VAL A 89 -21.58 13.57 8.52
CA VAL A 89 -20.45 13.85 9.43
C VAL A 89 -20.91 13.87 10.89
N ALA A 90 -22.09 14.41 11.19
CA ALA A 90 -22.64 14.45 12.55
C ALA A 90 -22.82 13.07 13.20
N ILE A 91 -22.97 12.01 12.38
CA ILE A 91 -23.14 10.63 12.82
C ILE A 91 -21.96 9.72 12.46
N SER A 92 -20.81 10.28 12.10
CA SER A 92 -19.62 9.55 11.65
C SER A 92 -18.42 9.81 12.55
N ASP A 93 -17.43 8.96 12.47
CA ASP A 93 -16.24 8.96 13.32
C ASP A 93 -15.02 9.51 12.62
N VAL A 94 -14.90 9.23 11.32
CA VAL A 94 -13.71 9.55 10.52
C VAL A 94 -14.14 10.10 9.17
N VAL A 95 -13.43 11.13 8.72
CA VAL A 95 -13.46 11.62 7.32
C VAL A 95 -12.07 11.42 6.73
N VAL A 96 -11.99 10.82 5.56
CA VAL A 96 -10.72 10.64 4.82
C VAL A 96 -10.86 11.23 3.43
N GLU A 97 -9.91 12.09 3.05
CA GLU A 97 -9.89 12.68 1.72
C GLU A 97 -8.45 12.71 1.15
N ASN A 98 -8.31 12.77 -0.17
CA ASN A 98 -7.03 12.92 -0.83
C ASN A 98 -7.08 13.92 -2.01
N PHE A 99 -7.86 14.99 -1.84
CA PHE A 99 -7.87 16.10 -2.77
C PHE A 99 -6.62 16.98 -2.59
N ARG A 100 -6.43 17.90 -3.51
CA ARG A 100 -5.41 18.94 -3.33
C ARG A 100 -5.75 19.82 -2.14
N PRO A 101 -4.75 20.27 -1.36
CA PRO A 101 -4.96 21.16 -0.23
C PRO A 101 -5.90 22.34 -0.55
N GLY A 102 -6.79 22.66 0.38
CA GLY A 102 -7.77 23.74 0.27
C GLY A 102 -9.01 23.41 -0.60
N VAL A 103 -9.12 22.23 -1.21
CA VAL A 103 -10.34 21.88 -1.97
C VAL A 103 -11.53 21.75 -1.05
N MET A 104 -11.40 21.00 0.04
CA MET A 104 -12.48 20.80 1.01
C MET A 104 -12.87 22.09 1.72
N ASP A 105 -11.91 22.98 2.01
CA ASP A 105 -12.18 24.31 2.59
C ASP A 105 -12.99 25.18 1.64
N ARG A 106 -12.62 25.22 0.35
CA ARG A 106 -13.39 25.97 -0.68
C ARG A 106 -14.81 25.43 -0.87
N LEU A 107 -15.01 24.14 -0.62
CA LEU A 107 -16.35 23.54 -0.63
C LEU A 107 -17.13 23.82 0.69
N GLY A 108 -16.51 24.40 1.72
CA GLY A 108 -17.14 24.64 3.02
C GLY A 108 -17.38 23.38 3.85
N VAL A 109 -16.59 22.33 3.56
CA VAL A 109 -16.60 21.02 4.25
C VAL A 109 -15.19 20.58 4.66
N GLY A 110 -14.28 21.52 4.88
CA GLY A 110 -12.95 21.28 5.45
C GLY A 110 -13.00 21.02 6.95
N TYR A 111 -11.87 20.63 7.52
CA TYR A 111 -11.80 20.19 8.92
C TYR A 111 -12.42 21.16 9.93
N GLN A 112 -12.16 22.46 9.81
CA GLN A 112 -12.67 23.44 10.80
C GLN A 112 -14.20 23.49 10.78
N ALA A 113 -14.83 23.51 9.60
CA ALA A 113 -16.28 23.48 9.46
C ALA A 113 -16.89 22.17 9.98
N LEU A 114 -16.21 21.02 9.75
CA LEU A 114 -16.73 19.73 10.20
C LEU A 114 -16.54 19.51 11.70
N LYS A 115 -15.47 20.07 12.30
CA LYS A 115 -15.22 20.04 13.75
C LYS A 115 -16.30 20.80 14.53
N GLU A 116 -16.85 21.87 14.00
CA GLU A 116 -17.96 22.60 14.62
C GLU A 116 -19.23 21.75 14.69
N ILE A 117 -19.46 20.85 13.70
CA ILE A 117 -20.59 19.94 13.64
C ILE A 117 -20.35 18.73 14.54
N ASN A 118 -19.15 18.17 14.51
CA ASN A 118 -18.78 17.00 15.29
C ASN A 118 -17.35 17.18 15.87
N PRO A 119 -17.23 17.68 17.11
CA PRO A 119 -15.91 17.89 17.75
C PRO A 119 -15.10 16.60 17.94
N ARG A 120 -15.75 15.44 17.84
CA ARG A 120 -15.11 14.12 17.94
C ARG A 120 -14.61 13.59 16.61
N ILE A 121 -14.82 14.32 15.50
CA ILE A 121 -14.45 13.85 14.17
C ILE A 121 -12.93 13.74 14.01
N ILE A 122 -12.46 12.63 13.50
CA ILE A 122 -11.09 12.44 13.04
C ILE A 122 -11.08 12.75 11.55
N TYR A 123 -10.27 13.71 11.14
CA TYR A 123 -10.18 14.13 9.76
C TYR A 123 -8.78 13.83 9.22
N CYS A 124 -8.66 12.94 8.23
CA CYS A 124 -7.39 12.56 7.62
C CYS A 124 -7.32 13.08 6.19
N ALA A 125 -6.40 14.00 5.94
CA ALA A 125 -6.07 14.53 4.62
C ALA A 125 -4.78 13.88 4.12
N ILE A 126 -4.84 13.27 2.92
CA ILE A 126 -3.69 12.62 2.28
C ILE A 126 -3.32 13.43 1.04
N SER A 127 -2.08 13.89 0.93
CA SER A 127 -1.62 14.64 -0.24
C SER A 127 -0.17 14.33 -0.59
N GLY A 128 0.31 14.80 -1.74
CA GLY A 128 1.70 14.54 -2.15
C GLY A 128 2.73 15.12 -1.20
N PHE A 129 2.49 16.36 -0.70
CA PHE A 129 3.48 17.14 0.03
C PHE A 129 3.00 17.62 1.42
N GLY A 130 1.84 17.17 1.89
CA GLY A 130 1.21 17.68 3.11
C GLY A 130 0.38 18.93 2.85
N GLN A 131 -0.27 19.43 3.90
CA GLN A 131 -1.20 20.56 3.82
C GLN A 131 -0.51 21.92 3.91
N THR A 132 0.77 21.94 4.31
CA THR A 132 1.57 23.16 4.51
C THR A 132 2.93 23.06 3.82
N GLY A 133 3.66 24.16 3.76
CA GLY A 133 4.99 24.21 3.18
C GLY A 133 5.04 24.68 1.73
N PRO A 134 6.27 24.83 1.17
CA PRO A 134 6.47 25.49 -0.14
C PRO A 134 5.84 24.73 -1.31
N ASP A 135 5.64 23.42 -1.19
CA ASP A 135 5.17 22.56 -2.27
C ASP A 135 3.73 22.05 -2.06
N ALA A 136 3.05 22.44 -0.98
CA ALA A 136 1.74 21.92 -0.59
C ALA A 136 0.70 21.92 -1.74
N PHE A 137 0.69 22.96 -2.57
CA PHE A 137 -0.27 23.10 -3.67
C PHE A 137 0.18 22.50 -5.01
N LYS A 138 1.39 21.93 -5.07
CA LYS A 138 1.86 21.29 -6.30
C LYS A 138 1.09 20.02 -6.59
N PRO A 139 0.78 19.71 -7.87
CA PRO A 139 0.19 18.44 -8.24
C PRO A 139 1.20 17.31 -8.03
N ALA A 140 0.73 16.20 -7.49
CA ALA A 140 1.54 15.00 -7.33
C ALA A 140 0.74 13.74 -7.59
N TYR A 141 1.42 12.75 -8.11
CA TYR A 141 1.06 11.34 -8.13
C TYR A 141 2.27 10.54 -7.66
N ASP A 142 2.08 9.28 -7.36
CA ASP A 142 3.12 8.36 -6.89
C ASP A 142 4.48 8.52 -7.61
N GLN A 143 4.48 8.54 -8.94
CA GLN A 143 5.71 8.64 -9.72
C GLN A 143 6.50 9.93 -9.47
N ILE A 144 5.79 11.05 -9.25
CA ILE A 144 6.43 12.34 -8.91
C ILE A 144 7.08 12.25 -7.54
N ILE A 145 6.40 11.65 -6.57
CA ILE A 145 6.93 11.46 -5.22
C ILE A 145 8.09 10.48 -5.21
N GLN A 146 8.04 9.38 -5.98
CA GLN A 146 9.19 8.48 -6.12
C GLN A 146 10.45 9.22 -6.61
N GLY A 147 10.29 10.15 -7.56
CA GLY A 147 11.41 10.96 -8.05
C GLY A 147 11.95 11.93 -6.99
N LEU A 148 11.05 12.69 -6.34
CA LEU A 148 11.42 13.73 -5.39
C LEU A 148 11.93 13.20 -4.04
N SER A 149 11.50 12.00 -3.64
CA SER A 149 11.95 11.36 -2.40
C SER A 149 13.36 10.77 -2.46
N GLY A 150 13.93 10.62 -3.65
CA GLY A 150 15.21 9.94 -3.83
C GLY A 150 15.11 8.40 -3.98
N VAL A 151 13.93 7.80 -3.86
CA VAL A 151 13.73 6.34 -4.08
C VAL A 151 14.28 5.91 -5.44
N MET A 152 13.98 6.70 -6.50
CA MET A 152 14.47 6.38 -7.83
C MET A 152 16.00 6.50 -7.97
N ALA A 153 16.64 7.32 -7.14
CA ALA A 153 18.08 7.52 -7.18
C ALA A 153 18.87 6.37 -6.53
N ILE A 154 18.21 5.59 -5.64
CA ILE A 154 18.85 4.47 -4.94
C ILE A 154 18.43 3.10 -5.47
N ASN A 155 17.46 3.05 -6.40
CA ASN A 155 16.94 1.82 -6.97
C ASN A 155 17.65 1.45 -8.28
N GLY A 156 17.92 0.15 -8.48
CA GLY A 156 18.56 -0.36 -9.68
C GLY A 156 20.10 -0.42 -9.61
N ASP A 157 20.70 -0.48 -10.77
CA ASP A 157 22.17 -0.45 -10.96
C ASP A 157 22.60 0.79 -11.74
N LYS A 158 23.91 0.97 -11.91
CA LYS A 158 24.50 2.13 -12.63
C LYS A 158 24.03 2.29 -14.08
N ARG A 159 23.53 1.23 -14.72
CA ARG A 159 23.06 1.26 -16.13
C ARG A 159 21.62 1.69 -16.23
N LEU A 160 20.80 1.32 -15.23
CA LEU A 160 19.33 1.50 -15.24
C LEU A 160 18.86 2.65 -14.35
N ASN A 161 19.74 3.20 -13.50
CA ASN A 161 19.39 4.33 -12.63
C ASN A 161 19.23 5.65 -13.45
N PRO A 162 18.22 6.49 -13.15
CA PRO A 162 17.20 6.32 -12.11
C PRO A 162 16.09 5.31 -12.48
N LEU A 163 15.71 4.46 -11.55
CA LEU A 163 14.72 3.40 -11.77
C LEU A 163 13.58 3.49 -10.76
N ARG A 164 12.33 3.59 -11.24
CA ARG A 164 11.16 3.56 -10.36
C ARG A 164 10.84 2.15 -9.86
N CYS A 165 10.19 2.04 -8.69
CA CYS A 165 9.55 0.80 -8.29
C CYS A 165 8.45 0.41 -9.29
N GLY A 166 8.29 -0.88 -9.56
CA GLY A 166 7.31 -1.41 -10.51
C GLY A 166 5.85 -1.23 -10.08
N PHE A 167 5.60 -0.74 -8.88
CA PHE A 167 4.27 -0.48 -8.31
C PHE A 167 4.25 0.89 -7.60
N PRO A 168 3.07 1.44 -7.27
CA PRO A 168 2.93 2.77 -6.66
C PRO A 168 3.25 2.75 -5.16
N VAL A 169 4.54 2.62 -4.83
CA VAL A 169 5.04 2.43 -3.46
C VAL A 169 4.74 3.62 -2.54
N CYS A 170 4.80 4.86 -3.05
CA CYS A 170 4.53 6.05 -2.23
C CYS A 170 3.05 6.14 -1.86
N ASP A 171 2.15 5.84 -2.79
CA ASP A 171 0.71 5.78 -2.53
C ASP A 171 0.35 4.71 -1.50
N THR A 172 0.89 3.49 -1.64
CA THR A 172 0.59 2.39 -0.73
C THR A 172 1.15 2.62 0.67
N VAL A 173 2.36 3.16 0.77
CA VAL A 173 2.96 3.52 2.07
C VAL A 173 2.21 4.68 2.72
N GLY A 174 1.86 5.72 1.96
CA GLY A 174 1.04 6.82 2.47
C GLY A 174 -0.33 6.34 2.96
N GLY A 175 -0.96 5.42 2.23
CA GLY A 175 -2.23 4.80 2.64
C GLY A 175 -2.10 3.97 3.92
N LEU A 176 -1.05 3.16 4.07
CA LEU A 176 -0.77 2.43 5.31
C LEU A 176 -0.53 3.38 6.49
N ASN A 177 0.25 4.44 6.27
CA ASN A 177 0.53 5.44 7.30
C ASN A 177 -0.75 6.17 7.72
N ALA A 178 -1.63 6.49 6.77
CA ALA A 178 -2.95 7.06 7.07
C ALA A 178 -3.82 6.10 7.89
N ALA A 179 -3.90 4.83 7.54
CA ALA A 179 -4.64 3.83 8.31
C ALA A 179 -4.09 3.72 9.74
N PHE A 180 -2.76 3.65 9.90
CA PHE A 180 -2.10 3.63 11.21
C PHE A 180 -2.40 4.89 12.03
N ALA A 181 -2.30 6.09 11.43
CA ALA A 181 -2.56 7.35 12.10
C ALA A 181 -4.05 7.49 12.52
N ILE A 182 -4.98 7.03 11.67
CA ILE A 182 -6.41 6.99 12.02
C ILE A 182 -6.65 6.06 13.22
N MET A 183 -6.04 4.86 13.25
CA MET A 183 -6.15 3.95 14.40
C MET A 183 -5.61 4.58 15.68
N ALA A 184 -4.47 5.27 15.62
CA ALA A 184 -3.90 5.98 16.74
C ALA A 184 -4.81 7.14 17.23
N ALA A 185 -5.42 7.86 16.30
CA ALA A 185 -6.38 8.94 16.62
C ALA A 185 -7.68 8.40 17.22
N LEU A 186 -8.19 7.26 16.76
CA LEU A 186 -9.32 6.57 17.37
C LEU A 186 -9.01 6.16 18.80
N TYR A 187 -7.83 5.59 19.06
CA TYR A 187 -7.40 5.25 20.43
C TYR A 187 -7.27 6.49 21.33
N HIS A 188 -6.72 7.60 20.80
CA HIS A 188 -6.66 8.87 21.53
C HIS A 188 -8.08 9.36 21.89
N ARG A 189 -8.97 9.35 20.90
CA ARG A 189 -10.38 9.79 21.08
C ARG A 189 -11.14 8.98 22.13
N GLU A 190 -10.92 7.67 22.20
CA GLU A 190 -11.53 6.83 23.24
C GLU A 190 -11.12 7.26 24.65
N ARG A 191 -9.94 7.82 24.82
CA ARG A 191 -9.41 8.26 26.13
C ARG A 191 -9.73 9.70 26.47
N THR A 192 -9.88 10.57 25.48
CA THR A 192 -10.03 12.02 25.68
C THR A 192 -11.40 12.56 25.29
N GLY A 193 -12.11 11.84 24.44
CA GLY A 193 -13.35 12.32 23.83
C GLY A 193 -13.13 13.25 22.64
N GLU A 194 -11.90 13.58 22.27
CA GLU A 194 -11.57 14.58 21.26
C GLU A 194 -11.11 13.95 19.94
N GLY A 195 -11.69 14.44 18.82
CA GLY A 195 -11.17 14.17 17.47
C GLY A 195 -9.98 15.07 17.12
N GLN A 196 -9.37 14.82 15.96
CA GLN A 196 -8.22 15.62 15.51
C GLN A 196 -8.06 15.61 13.99
N PHE A 197 -7.27 16.56 13.51
CA PHE A 197 -6.78 16.60 12.14
C PHE A 197 -5.51 15.77 11.98
N ILE A 198 -5.42 15.02 10.88
CA ILE A 198 -4.27 14.22 10.50
C ILE A 198 -3.84 14.66 9.09
N ASP A 199 -2.61 15.10 8.97
CA ASP A 199 -1.97 15.47 7.70
C ASP A 199 -0.98 14.36 7.29
N ILE A 200 -1.23 13.72 6.15
CA ILE A 200 -0.38 12.68 5.58
C ILE A 200 0.21 13.17 4.27
N ALA A 201 1.53 13.39 4.27
CA ALA A 201 2.29 13.64 3.06
C ALA A 201 2.87 12.32 2.52
N LEU A 202 2.66 12.02 1.24
CA LEU A 202 3.29 10.86 0.60
C LEU A 202 4.81 10.97 0.63
N LEU A 203 5.33 12.20 0.43
CA LEU A 203 6.77 12.48 0.47
C LEU A 203 7.37 12.15 1.84
N ASP A 204 6.73 12.58 2.93
CA ASP A 204 7.22 12.30 4.28
C ASP A 204 7.10 10.81 4.61
N SER A 205 6.01 10.17 4.17
CA SER A 205 5.72 8.77 4.46
C SER A 205 6.76 7.81 3.89
N ILE A 206 7.33 8.11 2.72
CA ILE A 206 8.33 7.24 2.08
C ILE A 206 9.74 7.41 2.64
N MET A 207 10.08 8.56 3.24
CA MET A 207 11.43 8.83 3.73
C MET A 207 11.92 7.81 4.78
N PRO A 208 11.19 7.53 5.87
CA PRO A 208 11.62 6.55 6.87
C PRO A 208 11.64 5.12 6.32
N LEU A 209 10.90 4.82 5.25
CA LEU A 209 10.89 3.50 4.64
C LEU A 209 12.21 3.13 3.97
N MET A 210 12.96 4.12 3.49
CA MET A 210 14.32 3.91 2.97
C MET A 210 15.34 3.54 4.06
N GLY A 211 14.98 3.62 5.33
CA GLY A 211 15.65 3.06 6.50
C GLY A 211 17.15 3.36 6.56
N TRP A 212 17.94 2.30 6.52
CA TRP A 212 19.41 2.37 6.70
C TRP A 212 20.12 3.16 5.61
N VAL A 213 19.60 3.19 4.40
CA VAL A 213 20.20 3.96 3.30
C VAL A 213 20.21 5.45 3.65
N VAL A 214 19.07 5.96 4.11
CA VAL A 214 18.95 7.36 4.57
C VAL A 214 19.78 7.59 5.83
N ALA A 215 19.73 6.66 6.80
CA ALA A 215 20.50 6.76 8.03
C ALA A 215 22.02 6.81 7.78
N ASN A 216 22.54 5.96 6.88
CA ASN A 216 23.97 5.96 6.53
C ASN A 216 24.39 7.28 5.87
N LEU A 217 23.54 7.88 5.04
CA LEU A 217 23.82 9.20 4.47
C LEU A 217 23.76 10.30 5.54
N MET A 218 22.71 10.34 6.37
CA MET A 218 22.51 11.42 7.35
C MET A 218 23.52 11.39 8.49
N LEU A 219 23.88 10.19 8.96
CA LEU A 219 24.74 10.03 10.14
C LEU A 219 26.21 9.79 9.79
N GLY A 220 26.46 9.10 8.66
CA GLY A 220 27.80 8.70 8.25
C GLY A 220 28.33 9.42 7.00
N GLY A 221 27.52 10.25 6.34
CA GLY A 221 27.89 10.89 5.08
C GLY A 221 28.07 9.91 3.90
N GLN A 222 27.71 8.64 4.08
CA GLN A 222 27.91 7.61 3.09
C GLN A 222 26.84 7.71 1.99
N GLN A 223 27.27 8.03 0.79
CA GLN A 223 26.38 7.99 -0.38
C GLN A 223 25.97 6.55 -0.70
N PRO A 224 24.69 6.31 -1.06
CA PRO A 224 24.22 4.99 -1.46
C PRO A 224 24.90 4.51 -2.74
N GLU A 225 25.32 3.26 -2.75
CA GLU A 225 25.86 2.60 -3.92
C GLU A 225 24.73 1.91 -4.72
N LEU A 226 24.81 2.00 -6.05
CA LEU A 226 23.87 1.34 -6.95
C LEU A 226 24.36 -0.09 -7.24
N LEU A 227 23.93 -1.02 -6.40
CA LEU A 227 24.39 -2.41 -6.40
C LEU A 227 23.47 -3.39 -7.15
N GLY A 228 22.39 -2.89 -7.75
CA GLY A 228 21.39 -3.76 -8.39
C GLY A 228 20.71 -4.69 -7.38
N ASN A 229 20.92 -5.98 -7.57
CA ASN A 229 20.33 -7.00 -6.70
C ASN A 229 21.23 -7.40 -5.51
N ASP A 230 22.40 -6.81 -5.37
CA ASP A 230 23.31 -7.10 -4.26
C ASP A 230 22.94 -6.29 -3.01
N ASN A 231 23.07 -6.95 -1.86
CA ASN A 231 22.86 -6.29 -0.56
C ASN A 231 24.10 -5.48 -0.15
N PHE A 232 23.91 -4.23 0.24
CA PHE A 232 25.02 -3.35 0.64
C PHE A 232 25.67 -3.73 1.99
N THR A 233 24.99 -4.53 2.84
CA THR A 233 25.45 -4.84 4.20
C THR A 233 26.37 -6.07 4.26
N ALA A 234 26.26 -7.00 3.31
CA ALA A 234 26.98 -8.27 3.33
C ALA A 234 27.30 -8.79 1.92
N ALA A 235 28.22 -9.74 1.84
CA ALA A 235 28.51 -10.55 0.66
C ALA A 235 28.99 -11.95 1.10
N PRO A 236 28.55 -13.03 0.37
CA PRO A 236 27.56 -13.01 -0.69
C PRO A 236 26.14 -12.83 -0.17
N SER A 237 25.45 -11.81 -0.66
CA SER A 237 24.04 -11.57 -0.37
C SER A 237 23.47 -10.83 -1.58
N GLY A 238 22.68 -11.52 -2.39
CA GLY A 238 22.20 -10.98 -3.66
C GLY A 238 21.51 -12.04 -4.52
N THR A 239 21.32 -11.73 -5.79
CA THR A 239 20.70 -12.62 -6.78
C THR A 239 21.74 -13.22 -7.71
N PHE A 240 21.68 -14.51 -7.93
CA PHE A 240 22.60 -15.29 -8.77
C PHE A 240 21.82 -16.11 -9.79
N ARG A 241 22.43 -16.37 -10.95
CA ARG A 241 21.89 -17.30 -11.95
C ARG A 241 22.10 -18.75 -11.50
N THR A 242 21.17 -19.58 -11.88
CA THR A 242 21.24 -21.04 -11.76
C THR A 242 21.02 -21.69 -13.12
N MET A 243 21.03 -23.00 -13.20
CA MET A 243 20.85 -23.70 -14.47
C MET A 243 19.53 -23.33 -15.19
N ASP A 244 18.45 -23.08 -14.46
CA ASP A 244 17.09 -22.89 -14.99
C ASP A 244 16.40 -21.60 -14.53
N GLY A 245 17.09 -20.71 -13.81
CA GLY A 245 16.49 -19.48 -13.30
C GLY A 245 17.42 -18.61 -12.48
N TYR A 246 16.87 -18.04 -11.40
CA TYR A 246 17.59 -17.18 -10.47
C TYR A 246 17.28 -17.54 -9.02
N ILE A 247 18.28 -17.40 -8.16
CA ILE A 247 18.20 -17.61 -6.72
C ILE A 247 18.66 -16.37 -5.96
N ASN A 248 17.92 -15.97 -4.93
CA ASN A 248 18.43 -15.09 -3.89
C ASN A 248 19.12 -15.91 -2.82
N ILE A 249 20.33 -15.48 -2.41
CA ILE A 249 21.08 -16.06 -1.30
C ILE A 249 21.45 -14.95 -0.34
N ALA A 250 21.36 -15.19 0.97
CA ALA A 250 21.72 -14.25 2.02
C ALA A 250 22.67 -14.89 3.05
N ALA A 251 23.92 -15.10 2.69
CA ALA A 251 24.96 -15.57 3.60
C ALA A 251 25.58 -14.39 4.37
N ASN A 252 24.79 -13.81 5.29
CA ASN A 252 25.10 -12.57 5.99
C ASN A 252 26.10 -12.71 7.13
N LYS A 253 26.21 -13.95 7.70
CA LYS A 253 27.14 -14.29 8.77
C LYS A 253 28.39 -14.96 8.23
N GLN A 254 29.49 -14.95 9.00
CA GLN A 254 30.74 -15.57 8.60
C GLN A 254 30.56 -17.09 8.44
N GLU A 255 29.89 -17.74 9.38
CA GLU A 255 29.63 -19.18 9.33
C GLU A 255 28.80 -19.58 8.11
N GLN A 256 27.84 -18.74 7.70
CA GLN A 256 27.02 -18.97 6.51
C GLN A 256 27.85 -18.85 5.22
N TRP A 257 28.81 -17.93 5.17
CA TRP A 257 29.76 -17.84 4.07
C TRP A 257 30.64 -19.10 3.97
N GLU A 258 31.20 -19.54 5.09
CA GLU A 258 32.07 -20.72 5.12
C GLU A 258 31.30 -21.96 4.71
N THR A 259 30.10 -22.17 5.23
CA THR A 259 29.21 -23.26 4.84
C THR A 259 28.85 -23.19 3.36
N LEU A 260 28.49 -22.01 2.84
CA LEU A 260 28.19 -21.82 1.42
C LEU A 260 29.38 -22.19 0.54
N ALA A 261 30.59 -21.75 0.90
CA ALA A 261 31.80 -22.07 0.16
C ALA A 261 32.07 -23.59 0.12
N ASP A 262 31.84 -24.29 1.23
CA ASP A 262 31.98 -25.75 1.28
C ASP A 262 30.94 -26.46 0.41
N LEU A 263 29.68 -26.07 0.50
CA LEU A 263 28.58 -26.66 -0.29
C LEU A 263 28.75 -26.46 -1.80
N LEU A 264 29.37 -25.35 -2.21
CA LEU A 264 29.64 -25.04 -3.60
C LEU A 264 30.99 -25.64 -4.10
N GLY A 265 31.76 -26.32 -3.25
CA GLY A 265 33.10 -26.81 -3.60
C GLY A 265 34.13 -25.69 -3.74
N LEU A 266 33.91 -24.56 -3.12
CA LEU A 266 34.77 -23.36 -3.15
C LEU A 266 35.51 -23.15 -1.82
N SER A 267 35.75 -24.22 -1.05
CA SER A 267 36.37 -24.15 0.30
C SER A 267 37.73 -23.42 0.30
N HIS A 268 38.48 -23.45 -0.79
CA HIS A 268 39.75 -22.74 -0.92
C HIS A 268 39.59 -21.20 -0.85
N LEU A 269 38.42 -20.66 -1.18
CA LEU A 269 38.14 -19.22 -1.08
C LEU A 269 38.00 -18.71 0.36
N LYS A 270 37.82 -19.61 1.33
CA LYS A 270 37.74 -19.24 2.75
C LYS A 270 39.06 -18.70 3.29
N GLU A 271 40.18 -19.12 2.73
CA GLU A 271 41.52 -18.65 3.06
C GLU A 271 42.07 -17.59 2.11
N ASP A 272 41.35 -17.27 1.02
CA ASP A 272 41.74 -16.20 0.10
C ASP A 272 41.65 -14.84 0.80
N PRO A 273 42.72 -14.04 0.84
CA PRO A 273 42.76 -12.73 1.49
C PRO A 273 41.67 -11.75 0.98
N ARG A 274 41.17 -11.94 -0.24
CA ARG A 274 40.12 -11.14 -0.83
C ARG A 274 38.73 -11.45 -0.23
N PHE A 275 38.54 -12.70 0.28
CA PHE A 275 37.21 -13.19 0.64
C PHE A 275 37.10 -13.71 2.08
N LYS A 276 38.22 -13.91 2.78
CA LYS A 276 38.27 -14.40 4.15
C LYS A 276 37.51 -13.52 5.12
N GLU A 277 37.88 -12.26 5.18
CA GLU A 277 37.28 -11.28 6.10
C GLU A 277 36.03 -10.65 5.50
N ARG A 278 34.96 -10.51 6.32
CA ARG A 278 33.64 -10.05 5.91
C ARG A 278 33.67 -8.69 5.17
N ASP A 279 34.38 -7.69 5.72
CA ASP A 279 34.40 -6.35 5.14
C ASP A 279 35.27 -6.27 3.87
N ILE A 280 36.29 -7.10 3.77
CA ILE A 280 37.12 -7.22 2.58
C ILE A 280 36.31 -7.96 1.50
N ARG A 281 35.69 -9.07 1.84
CA ARG A 281 34.80 -9.84 0.94
C ARG A 281 33.68 -8.95 0.35
N LYS A 282 33.06 -8.12 1.18
CA LYS A 282 32.04 -7.15 0.73
C LYS A 282 32.57 -6.18 -0.32
N LYS A 283 33.81 -5.70 -0.20
CA LYS A 283 34.47 -4.83 -1.20
C LYS A 283 34.76 -5.57 -2.50
N ASN A 284 35.11 -6.84 -2.39
CA ASN A 284 35.49 -7.70 -3.53
C ASN A 284 34.31 -8.53 -4.08
N ARG A 285 33.06 -8.17 -3.77
CA ARG A 285 31.87 -8.94 -4.18
C ARG A 285 31.77 -9.18 -5.68
N PHE A 286 32.17 -8.23 -6.49
CA PHE A 286 32.13 -8.34 -7.95
C PHE A 286 33.17 -9.33 -8.52
N GLU A 287 34.19 -9.70 -7.74
CA GLU A 287 35.08 -10.80 -8.06
C GLU A 287 34.56 -12.14 -7.54
N LEU A 288 33.88 -12.14 -6.38
CA LEU A 288 33.35 -13.35 -5.75
C LEU A 288 32.10 -13.87 -6.46
N ASN A 289 31.15 -12.97 -6.79
CA ASN A 289 29.85 -13.35 -7.32
C ASN A 289 29.93 -14.23 -8.58
N PRO A 290 30.81 -13.98 -9.58
CA PRO A 290 30.96 -14.84 -10.74
C PRO A 290 31.40 -16.27 -10.38
N LEU A 291 32.29 -16.43 -9.38
CA LEU A 291 32.76 -17.75 -8.94
C LEU A 291 31.63 -18.57 -8.29
N ILE A 292 30.79 -17.91 -7.51
CA ILE A 292 29.60 -18.53 -6.91
C ILE A 292 28.59 -18.89 -8.02
N GLU A 293 28.33 -17.98 -8.94
CA GLU A 293 27.36 -18.17 -10.02
C GLU A 293 27.77 -19.34 -10.94
N GLU A 294 29.06 -19.50 -11.25
CA GLU A 294 29.57 -20.63 -12.02
C GLU A 294 29.16 -21.97 -11.40
N LYS A 295 29.24 -22.09 -10.08
CA LYS A 295 28.84 -23.30 -9.36
C LYS A 295 27.31 -23.47 -9.31
N LEU A 296 26.60 -22.39 -9.10
CA LEU A 296 25.13 -22.43 -9.07
C LEU A 296 24.52 -22.80 -10.42
N MET A 297 25.17 -22.51 -11.52
CA MET A 297 24.77 -22.92 -12.87
C MET A 297 24.84 -24.43 -13.11
N GLU A 298 25.51 -25.21 -12.26
CA GLU A 298 25.62 -26.68 -12.38
C GLU A 298 24.33 -27.42 -12.03
N LYS A 299 23.39 -26.81 -11.30
CA LYS A 299 22.15 -27.44 -10.83
C LYS A 299 20.95 -26.51 -10.94
N PRO A 300 19.72 -27.10 -10.94
CA PRO A 300 18.46 -26.31 -10.93
C PRO A 300 18.32 -25.49 -9.65
N THR A 301 17.58 -24.38 -9.76
CA THR A 301 17.28 -23.46 -8.64
C THR A 301 16.75 -24.18 -7.41
N LYS A 302 15.77 -25.06 -7.61
CA LYS A 302 15.13 -25.81 -6.52
C LYS A 302 16.10 -26.67 -5.73
N TYR A 303 17.05 -27.31 -6.40
CA TYR A 303 18.10 -28.09 -5.72
C TYR A 303 18.90 -27.21 -4.75
N TRP A 304 19.32 -26.03 -5.22
CA TRP A 304 20.10 -25.11 -4.39
C TRP A 304 19.27 -24.53 -3.23
N VAL A 305 18.03 -24.17 -3.47
CA VAL A 305 17.13 -23.68 -2.42
C VAL A 305 16.97 -24.70 -1.30
N GLU A 306 16.73 -25.96 -1.64
CA GLU A 306 16.61 -27.03 -0.65
C GLU A 306 17.93 -27.26 0.10
N LEU A 307 19.05 -27.37 -0.62
CA LEU A 307 20.37 -27.60 -0.04
C LEU A 307 20.77 -26.49 0.93
N LEU A 308 20.62 -25.23 0.51
CA LEU A 308 21.04 -24.09 1.31
C LEU A 308 20.18 -23.88 2.54
N ASN A 309 18.85 -23.97 2.40
CA ASN A 309 17.94 -23.83 3.54
C ASN A 309 18.12 -24.98 4.57
N ASN A 310 18.41 -26.20 4.13
CA ASN A 310 18.71 -27.32 5.04
C ASN A 310 20.04 -27.14 5.80
N ASN A 311 20.87 -26.19 5.38
CA ASN A 311 22.14 -25.82 6.04
C ASN A 311 22.11 -24.39 6.62
N ASP A 312 20.93 -23.90 7.00
CA ASP A 312 20.71 -22.58 7.63
C ASP A 312 21.21 -21.37 6.84
N ILE A 313 21.31 -21.51 5.52
CA ILE A 313 21.60 -20.40 4.60
C ILE A 313 20.29 -19.97 3.93
N PRO A 314 19.75 -18.78 4.25
CA PRO A 314 18.52 -18.31 3.62
C PRO A 314 18.68 -18.20 2.11
N ALA A 315 17.83 -18.92 1.38
CA ALA A 315 17.79 -18.92 -0.07
C ALA A 315 16.36 -19.05 -0.58
N GLY A 316 16.08 -18.46 -1.73
CA GLY A 316 14.75 -18.52 -2.36
C GLY A 316 14.81 -18.25 -3.85
N GLU A 317 13.87 -18.82 -4.60
CA GLU A 317 13.70 -18.62 -6.03
C GLU A 317 13.24 -17.19 -6.32
N ILE A 318 13.58 -16.67 -7.50
CA ILE A 318 12.96 -15.48 -8.06
C ILE A 318 11.77 -15.91 -8.92
N LEU A 319 10.58 -15.74 -8.37
CA LEU A 319 9.35 -16.21 -9.00
C LEU A 319 8.74 -15.15 -9.95
N SER A 320 8.02 -15.63 -10.95
CA SER A 320 7.06 -14.77 -11.67
C SER A 320 5.95 -14.29 -10.72
N LEU A 321 5.25 -13.22 -11.08
CA LEU A 321 4.11 -12.76 -10.27
C LEU A 321 3.02 -13.82 -10.18
N GLU A 322 2.77 -14.56 -11.26
CA GLU A 322 1.78 -15.65 -11.31
C GLU A 322 2.16 -16.78 -10.34
N ASP A 323 3.42 -17.25 -10.34
CA ASP A 323 3.91 -18.29 -9.44
C ASP A 323 3.89 -17.79 -7.98
N ALA A 324 4.27 -16.54 -7.75
CA ALA A 324 4.26 -15.92 -6.42
C ALA A 324 2.84 -15.92 -5.81
N LEU A 325 1.81 -15.61 -6.60
CA LEU A 325 0.40 -15.62 -6.16
C LEU A 325 -0.13 -17.02 -5.86
N ASN A 326 0.47 -18.05 -6.43
CA ASN A 326 0.06 -19.45 -6.28
C ASN A 326 0.92 -20.25 -5.29
N GLN A 327 1.86 -19.61 -4.58
CA GLN A 327 2.69 -20.28 -3.58
C GLN A 327 1.84 -20.92 -2.47
N PRO A 328 2.16 -22.14 -2.03
CA PRO A 328 1.45 -22.82 -0.94
C PRO A 328 1.33 -21.95 0.32
N GLN A 329 2.37 -21.19 0.68
CA GLN A 329 2.37 -20.32 1.84
C GLN A 329 1.36 -19.16 1.70
N ILE A 330 1.26 -18.53 0.53
CA ILE A 330 0.29 -17.47 0.24
C ILE A 330 -1.15 -18.02 0.30
N LEU A 331 -1.38 -19.20 -0.27
CA LEU A 331 -2.68 -19.87 -0.23
C LEU A 331 -3.07 -20.28 1.20
N HIS A 332 -2.16 -20.88 1.95
CA HIS A 332 -2.37 -21.28 3.35
C HIS A 332 -2.73 -20.07 4.24
N ARG A 333 -2.09 -18.94 4.01
CA ARG A 333 -2.34 -17.71 4.78
C ARG A 333 -3.63 -16.98 4.38
N ASN A 334 -4.37 -17.47 3.40
CA ASN A 334 -5.59 -16.83 2.90
C ASN A 334 -5.38 -15.34 2.57
N THR A 335 -4.31 -15.06 1.81
CA THR A 335 -3.96 -13.69 1.40
C THR A 335 -5.02 -13.09 0.48
N PHE A 336 -5.82 -13.93 -0.18
CA PHE A 336 -6.90 -13.55 -1.08
C PHE A 336 -8.23 -14.13 -0.61
N ALA A 337 -9.32 -13.39 -0.89
CA ALA A 337 -10.69 -13.88 -0.86
C ALA A 337 -11.25 -13.94 -2.28
N THR A 338 -12.20 -14.84 -2.50
CA THR A 338 -13.00 -14.85 -3.73
C THR A 338 -14.36 -14.26 -3.42
N LEU A 339 -14.72 -13.16 -4.10
CA LEU A 339 -16.00 -12.49 -3.96
C LEU A 339 -16.74 -12.47 -5.29
N ASN A 340 -18.07 -12.60 -5.25
CA ASN A 340 -18.88 -12.57 -6.46
C ASN A 340 -19.39 -11.16 -6.74
N VAL A 341 -18.96 -10.57 -7.86
CA VAL A 341 -19.39 -9.23 -8.29
C VAL A 341 -20.49 -9.40 -9.33
N GLU A 342 -21.62 -8.77 -9.07
CA GLU A 342 -22.78 -8.84 -9.98
C GLU A 342 -22.43 -8.27 -11.36
N GLY A 343 -22.67 -9.06 -12.41
CA GLY A 343 -22.35 -8.72 -13.81
C GLY A 343 -20.91 -9.01 -14.24
N ILE A 344 -20.04 -9.45 -13.31
CA ILE A 344 -18.63 -9.80 -13.59
C ILE A 344 -18.37 -11.27 -13.24
N GLY A 345 -18.95 -11.76 -12.13
CA GLY A 345 -18.68 -13.09 -11.59
C GLY A 345 -17.65 -13.09 -10.45
N PRO A 346 -17.01 -14.25 -10.18
CA PRO A 346 -16.06 -14.38 -9.09
C PRO A 346 -14.76 -13.64 -9.41
N ILE A 347 -14.32 -12.79 -8.47
CA ILE A 347 -13.04 -12.10 -8.51
C ILE A 347 -12.21 -12.44 -7.26
N LYS A 348 -10.89 -12.46 -7.41
CA LYS A 348 -9.98 -12.51 -6.25
C LYS A 348 -9.65 -11.09 -5.81
N VAL A 349 -9.79 -10.84 -4.50
CA VAL A 349 -9.41 -9.58 -3.84
C VAL A 349 -8.47 -9.86 -2.69
N PHE A 350 -7.71 -8.87 -2.25
CA PHE A 350 -6.84 -9.01 -1.09
C PHE A 350 -7.66 -9.14 0.21
N ASN A 351 -7.14 -9.96 1.13
CA ASN A 351 -7.56 -10.01 2.51
C ASN A 351 -6.62 -9.19 3.41
N LEU A 352 -7.07 -8.92 4.63
CA LEU A 352 -6.20 -8.41 5.68
C LEU A 352 -5.04 -9.40 5.93
N THR A 353 -3.80 -8.91 5.79
CA THR A 353 -2.61 -9.75 5.95
C THR A 353 -2.24 -10.01 7.41
N ALA A 354 -2.59 -9.09 8.32
CA ALA A 354 -2.49 -9.32 9.76
C ALA A 354 -3.55 -10.33 10.21
N LYS A 355 -3.15 -11.33 10.98
CA LYS A 355 -4.04 -12.38 11.49
C LYS A 355 -4.32 -12.15 12.97
N PHE A 356 -5.51 -11.70 13.29
CA PHE A 356 -5.97 -11.49 14.66
C PHE A 356 -6.69 -12.73 15.15
N GLU A 357 -6.28 -13.25 16.30
CA GLU A 357 -6.86 -14.45 16.90
C GLU A 357 -8.33 -14.26 17.30
N LYS A 358 -8.63 -13.13 17.96
CA LYS A 358 -9.96 -12.86 18.53
C LYS A 358 -10.88 -12.01 17.65
N THR A 359 -10.30 -11.20 16.79
CA THR A 359 -11.03 -10.22 15.97
C THR A 359 -10.58 -10.29 14.50
N PRO A 360 -10.74 -11.45 13.84
CA PRO A 360 -10.26 -11.61 12.47
C PRO A 360 -10.93 -10.63 11.51
N GLY A 361 -10.16 -10.10 10.57
CA GLY A 361 -10.62 -9.22 9.50
C GLY A 361 -10.49 -9.88 8.13
N PHE A 362 -11.51 -9.70 7.28
CA PHE A 362 -11.58 -10.31 5.95
C PHE A 362 -12.24 -9.38 4.94
N ALA A 363 -12.01 -9.65 3.66
CA ALA A 363 -12.87 -9.19 2.58
C ALA A 363 -14.13 -10.08 2.54
N GLU A 364 -15.29 -9.50 2.82
CA GLU A 364 -16.57 -10.21 2.97
C GLU A 364 -17.60 -9.83 1.93
N THR A 365 -17.59 -8.56 1.53
CA THR A 365 -18.52 -8.05 0.52
C THR A 365 -17.78 -7.51 -0.69
N PRO A 366 -18.31 -7.72 -1.90
CA PRO A 366 -17.66 -7.24 -3.11
C PRO A 366 -17.61 -5.71 -3.17
N PRO A 367 -16.67 -5.15 -3.94
CA PRO A 367 -16.66 -3.72 -4.23
C PRO A 367 -18.01 -3.27 -4.80
N PRO A 368 -18.56 -2.13 -4.32
CA PRO A 368 -19.92 -1.72 -4.68
C PRO A 368 -20.00 -1.11 -6.10
N LYS A 369 -21.13 -1.28 -6.76
CA LYS A 369 -21.50 -0.47 -7.92
C LYS A 369 -21.64 1.00 -7.51
N LEU A 370 -21.45 1.92 -8.45
CA LEU A 370 -21.64 3.35 -8.18
C LEU A 370 -23.08 3.60 -7.69
N SER A 371 -23.24 4.38 -6.62
CA SER A 371 -24.53 4.73 -6.01
C SER A 371 -25.30 3.56 -5.36
N GLN A 372 -24.72 2.36 -5.28
CA GLN A 372 -25.42 1.15 -4.84
C GLN A 372 -26.09 1.29 -3.47
N HIS A 373 -25.54 2.06 -2.56
CA HIS A 373 -26.01 2.19 -1.19
C HIS A 373 -26.52 3.60 -0.85
N THR A 374 -26.74 4.46 -1.86
CA THR A 374 -27.13 5.85 -1.63
C THR A 374 -28.43 5.96 -0.81
N GLU A 375 -29.46 5.18 -1.15
CA GLU A 375 -30.72 5.18 -0.38
C GLU A 375 -30.53 4.70 1.05
N GLU A 376 -29.82 3.61 1.25
CA GLU A 376 -29.49 3.05 2.56
C GLU A 376 -28.74 4.05 3.44
N VAL A 377 -27.71 4.69 2.88
CA VAL A 377 -26.87 5.66 3.58
C VAL A 377 -27.68 6.92 3.96
N LEU A 378 -28.49 7.43 3.04
CA LEU A 378 -29.26 8.64 3.27
C LEU A 378 -30.44 8.40 4.24
N ALA A 379 -30.93 7.18 4.33
CA ALA A 379 -31.92 6.80 5.36
C ALA A 379 -31.36 6.94 6.79
N LEU A 380 -30.04 6.82 7.01
CA LEU A 380 -29.40 7.05 8.31
C LEU A 380 -29.61 8.47 8.86
N ILE A 381 -29.87 9.42 7.98
CA ILE A 381 -30.11 10.83 8.29
C ILE A 381 -31.56 11.27 7.98
N ASN A 382 -32.47 10.30 7.94
CA ASN A 382 -33.91 10.48 7.75
C ASN A 382 -34.31 11.11 6.40
N ILE A 383 -33.56 10.88 5.32
CA ILE A 383 -33.96 11.23 3.96
C ILE A 383 -34.72 10.04 3.37
N SER A 384 -35.95 10.26 2.93
CA SER A 384 -36.83 9.22 2.38
C SER A 384 -36.41 8.79 0.97
N LYS A 385 -36.92 7.64 0.52
CA LYS A 385 -36.65 7.16 -0.86
C LYS A 385 -37.14 8.12 -1.91
N GLU A 386 -38.30 8.72 -1.68
CA GLU A 386 -38.91 9.71 -2.58
C GLU A 386 -38.02 10.94 -2.73
N GLU A 387 -37.47 11.43 -1.60
CA GLU A 387 -36.50 12.54 -1.60
C GLU A 387 -35.21 12.14 -2.32
N VAL A 388 -34.67 10.93 -2.11
CA VAL A 388 -33.49 10.45 -2.83
C VAL A 388 -33.74 10.40 -4.33
N GLU A 389 -34.90 9.95 -4.76
CA GLU A 389 -35.27 9.93 -6.18
C GLU A 389 -35.36 11.35 -6.78
N GLN A 390 -35.88 12.29 -6.02
CA GLN A 390 -35.91 13.69 -6.45
C GLN A 390 -34.49 14.29 -6.56
N LEU A 391 -33.65 14.06 -5.55
CA LEU A 391 -32.26 14.49 -5.54
C LEU A 391 -31.45 13.89 -6.68
N ARG A 392 -31.73 12.64 -7.04
CA ARG A 392 -31.12 11.95 -8.20
C ARG A 392 -31.48 12.61 -9.52
N LYS A 393 -32.75 12.92 -9.74
CA LYS A 393 -33.21 13.64 -10.94
C LYS A 393 -32.57 15.02 -11.09
N GLU A 394 -32.26 15.64 -9.96
CA GLU A 394 -31.63 16.97 -9.91
C GLU A 394 -30.11 16.92 -9.91
N GLY A 395 -29.48 15.74 -9.94
CA GLY A 395 -28.04 15.54 -10.01
C GLY A 395 -27.28 15.86 -8.72
N VAL A 396 -27.97 15.80 -7.58
CA VAL A 396 -27.40 15.98 -6.24
C VAL A 396 -26.83 14.68 -5.69
N VAL A 397 -27.48 13.55 -6.00
CA VAL A 397 -27.07 12.19 -5.59
C VAL A 397 -27.05 11.22 -6.77
#